data_7d8924853fe22c6af913b01b2bac15af
#
_entry.id   7d8924853fe22c6af913b01b2bac15af
#
_cell.length_a   1.000
_cell.length_b   1.000
_cell.length_c   1.000
_cell.angle_alpha   90.00
_cell.angle_beta   90.00
_cell.angle_gamma   90.00
#
_symmetry.space_group_name_H-M   'P 1'
#
loop_
_entity.id
_entity.type
_entity.pdbx_description
1 polymer ?
#
loop_
_entity_poly.entity_id
_entity_poly.type
_entity_poly.pdbx_seq_one_letter_code
_entity_poly.pdbx_strand_id
1 'polypeptide(L)'
;AIVIPEGLNGRTTSFEDELRPGRNGATYLDPCLHSHGPIDLVVLMLGTNDLKIRFQATPTDIGKGIDRLIKMIKSITPQKRQDGRSAKILLISPPHLGDELINIPSGEEMGFERGISYSKRLAPIYEDWAKFHNIEFLDAAKYAEASEIDACHLTRESHRKLGEMVAKKCKEILEI
;
A
#
# COMPACT_ATOMS: atom_id res chain seq x y z
N ALA A 1 -13.54 -14.98 -9.16
CA ALA A 1 -13.51 -13.67 -8.49
C ALA A 1 -13.46 -12.54 -9.52
N ILE A 2 -14.07 -11.41 -9.19
CA ILE A 2 -13.94 -10.18 -9.97
C ILE A 2 -12.87 -9.33 -9.28
N VAL A 3 -11.91 -8.83 -10.04
CA VAL A 3 -10.86 -7.93 -9.54
C VAL A 3 -11.14 -6.53 -10.05
N ILE A 4 -11.18 -5.55 -9.15
CA ILE A 4 -11.37 -4.13 -9.48
C ILE A 4 -10.02 -3.44 -9.22
N PRO A 5 -9.28 -3.06 -10.29
CA PRO A 5 -7.99 -2.41 -10.14
C PRO A 5 -8.17 -0.91 -9.84
N GLU A 6 -7.69 -0.50 -8.67
CA GLU A 6 -7.76 0.90 -8.20
C GLU A 6 -6.38 1.50 -7.94
N GLY A 7 -5.36 0.98 -8.64
CA GLY A 7 -3.99 1.49 -8.59
C GLY A 7 -3.84 2.81 -9.36
N LEU A 8 -3.62 3.90 -8.65
CA LEU A 8 -3.30 5.20 -9.24
C LEU A 8 -1.86 5.59 -8.92
N ASN A 9 -1.08 5.88 -9.96
CA ASN A 9 0.29 6.37 -9.81
C ASN A 9 0.36 7.61 -8.89
N GLY A 10 1.31 7.61 -7.96
CA GLY A 10 1.51 8.73 -7.04
C GLY A 10 0.59 8.72 -5.81
N ARG A 11 -0.27 7.73 -5.62
CA ARG A 11 -1.20 7.69 -4.49
C ARG A 11 -0.44 7.54 -3.16
N THR A 12 -0.77 8.39 -2.21
CA THR A 12 -0.30 8.36 -0.82
C THR A 12 -1.28 7.60 0.08
N THR A 13 -0.92 7.36 1.33
CA THR A 13 -1.87 6.86 2.33
C THR A 13 -2.93 7.90 2.67
N SER A 14 -2.52 9.06 3.19
CA SER A 14 -3.44 10.11 3.65
C SER A 14 -2.88 11.53 3.53
N PHE A 15 -1.81 11.71 2.74
CA PHE A 15 -1.20 13.02 2.51
C PHE A 15 -1.74 13.62 1.21
N GLU A 16 -2.09 14.89 1.25
CA GLU A 16 -2.46 15.62 0.05
C GLU A 16 -1.20 15.96 -0.76
N ASP A 17 -1.24 15.71 -2.05
CA ASP A 17 -0.17 16.11 -2.98
C ASP A 17 -0.64 17.34 -3.76
N GLU A 18 -0.22 18.54 -3.31
CA GLU A 18 -0.60 19.80 -3.94
C GLU A 18 -0.11 19.92 -5.39
N LEU A 19 0.98 19.23 -5.74
CA LEU A 19 1.51 19.18 -7.11
C LEU A 19 0.72 18.20 -7.99
N ARG A 20 0.02 17.23 -7.40
CA ARG A 20 -0.70 16.18 -8.09
C ARG A 20 -2.05 15.90 -7.39
N PRO A 21 -3.04 16.77 -7.53
CA PRO A 21 -4.33 16.63 -6.85
C PRO A 21 -4.99 15.26 -7.06
N GLY A 22 -5.74 14.78 -6.06
CA GLY A 22 -6.44 13.50 -6.12
C GLY A 22 -5.55 12.28 -5.81
N ARG A 23 -4.39 12.50 -5.21
CA ARG A 23 -3.47 11.41 -4.80
C ARG A 23 -3.64 10.98 -3.35
N ASN A 24 -4.43 11.67 -2.57
CA ASN A 24 -4.73 11.29 -1.19
C ASN A 24 -5.60 10.02 -1.16
N GLY A 25 -5.02 8.91 -0.69
CA GLY A 25 -5.69 7.62 -0.63
C GLY A 25 -6.90 7.62 0.29
N ALA A 26 -6.83 8.30 1.43
CA ALA A 26 -7.96 8.38 2.37
C ALA A 26 -9.16 9.13 1.76
N THR A 27 -8.92 10.22 1.01
CA THR A 27 -9.99 10.95 0.33
C THR A 27 -10.64 10.11 -0.76
N TYR A 28 -9.84 9.33 -1.51
CA TYR A 28 -10.36 8.49 -2.59
C TYR A 28 -11.05 7.22 -2.10
N LEU A 29 -10.56 6.61 -1.02
CA LEU A 29 -11.02 5.30 -0.56
C LEU A 29 -12.52 5.30 -0.20
N ASP A 30 -13.02 6.37 0.40
CA ASP A 30 -14.42 6.49 0.79
C ASP A 30 -15.38 6.32 -0.41
N PRO A 31 -15.35 7.19 -1.44
CA PRO A 31 -16.22 7.01 -2.62
C PRO A 31 -15.95 5.70 -3.37
N CYS A 32 -14.71 5.22 -3.38
CA CYS A 32 -14.34 3.96 -4.01
C CYS A 32 -15.06 2.77 -3.38
N LEU A 33 -14.99 2.63 -2.05
CA LEU A 33 -15.66 1.56 -1.32
C LEU A 33 -17.19 1.62 -1.44
N HIS A 34 -17.76 2.83 -1.47
CA HIS A 34 -19.19 3.01 -1.68
C HIS A 34 -19.64 2.63 -3.08
N SER A 35 -18.84 2.91 -4.11
CA SER A 35 -19.18 2.66 -5.50
C SER A 35 -19.05 1.18 -5.89
N HIS A 36 -18.10 0.47 -5.29
CA HIS A 36 -17.77 -0.92 -5.63
C HIS A 36 -18.38 -1.97 -4.69
N GLY A 37 -19.07 -1.54 -3.64
CA GLY A 37 -19.67 -2.50 -2.70
C GLY A 37 -20.80 -3.34 -3.33
N PRO A 38 -20.97 -4.61 -2.92
CA PRO A 38 -20.27 -5.27 -1.82
C PRO A 38 -18.87 -5.80 -2.18
N ILE A 39 -17.92 -5.66 -1.26
CA ILE A 39 -16.52 -6.06 -1.45
C ILE A 39 -16.19 -7.21 -0.47
N ASP A 40 -15.58 -8.29 -0.96
CA ASP A 40 -15.18 -9.42 -0.13
C ASP A 40 -13.77 -9.26 0.45
N LEU A 41 -12.85 -8.68 -0.34
CA LEU A 41 -11.45 -8.48 0.03
C LEU A 41 -10.94 -7.14 -0.49
N VAL A 42 -10.27 -6.38 0.35
CA VAL A 42 -9.47 -5.22 -0.05
C VAL A 42 -7.99 -5.58 0.06
N VAL A 43 -7.26 -5.46 -1.05
CA VAL A 43 -5.79 -5.56 -1.08
C VAL A 43 -5.24 -4.14 -1.03
N LEU A 44 -4.56 -3.82 0.06
CA LEU A 44 -4.05 -2.47 0.33
C LEU A 44 -2.52 -2.45 0.31
N MET A 45 -1.93 -1.79 -0.68
CA MET A 45 -0.49 -1.55 -0.78
C MET A 45 -0.24 -0.08 -1.11
N LEU A 46 0.10 0.72 -0.11
CA LEU A 46 0.44 2.14 -0.21
C LEU A 46 1.62 2.44 0.71
N GLY A 47 2.23 3.61 0.56
CA GLY A 47 3.29 4.11 1.45
C GLY A 47 4.56 4.54 0.73
N THR A 48 4.86 3.99 -0.46
CA THR A 48 6.05 4.40 -1.24
C THR A 48 6.02 5.90 -1.57
N ASN A 49 4.88 6.42 -2.02
CA ASN A 49 4.76 7.83 -2.39
C ASN A 49 4.83 8.77 -1.19
N ASP A 50 4.46 8.29 -0.02
CA ASP A 50 4.53 9.04 1.25
C ASP A 50 5.98 9.30 1.69
N LEU A 51 6.95 8.52 1.17
CA LEU A 51 8.38 8.69 1.44
C LEU A 51 8.95 9.95 0.79
N LYS A 52 8.26 10.56 -0.18
CA LYS A 52 8.72 11.78 -0.84
C LYS A 52 8.96 12.88 0.17
N ILE A 53 10.11 13.57 0.02
CA ILE A 53 10.57 14.56 1.00
C ILE A 53 9.57 15.70 1.21
N ARG A 54 8.78 16.04 0.20
CA ARG A 54 7.78 17.12 0.28
C ARG A 54 6.67 16.87 1.32
N PHE A 55 6.42 15.60 1.67
CA PHE A 55 5.44 15.27 2.72
C PHE A 55 6.04 15.28 4.12
N GLN A 56 7.37 15.28 4.24
CA GLN A 56 8.10 15.24 5.52
C GLN A 56 7.64 14.11 6.47
N ALA A 57 6.97 13.10 5.92
CA ALA A 57 6.41 11.99 6.68
C ALA A 57 7.50 11.07 7.22
N THR A 58 7.35 10.65 8.47
CA THR A 58 8.13 9.58 9.05
C THR A 58 7.48 8.21 8.76
N PRO A 59 8.20 7.08 8.87
CA PRO A 59 7.58 5.76 8.76
C PRO A 59 6.41 5.56 9.73
N THR A 60 6.48 6.17 10.92
CA THR A 60 5.39 6.15 11.89
C THR A 60 4.14 6.90 11.39
N ASP A 61 4.33 8.05 10.75
CA ASP A 61 3.20 8.83 10.19
C ASP A 61 2.54 8.10 9.03
N ILE A 62 3.35 7.45 8.17
CA ILE A 62 2.86 6.58 7.09
C ILE A 62 2.05 5.42 7.67
N GLY A 63 2.56 4.78 8.73
CA GLY A 63 1.84 3.73 9.46
C GLY A 63 0.50 4.20 10.04
N LYS A 64 0.42 5.42 10.58
CA LYS A 64 -0.86 6.02 11.01
C LYS A 64 -1.82 6.25 9.83
N GLY A 65 -1.29 6.61 8.66
CA GLY A 65 -2.07 6.68 7.42
C GLY A 65 -2.69 5.31 7.07
N ILE A 66 -1.92 4.23 7.17
CA ILE A 66 -2.42 2.86 6.97
C ILE A 66 -3.48 2.48 8.01
N ASP A 67 -3.26 2.75 9.30
CA ASP A 67 -4.25 2.54 10.35
C ASP A 67 -5.59 3.23 10.02
N ARG A 68 -5.52 4.48 9.56
CA ARG A 68 -6.70 5.23 9.12
C ARG A 68 -7.44 4.52 7.98
N LEU A 69 -6.72 4.06 6.95
CA LEU A 69 -7.33 3.36 5.81
C LEU A 69 -7.98 2.05 6.24
N ILE A 70 -7.34 1.26 7.11
CA ILE A 70 -7.90 0.03 7.66
C ILE A 70 -9.21 0.32 8.40
N LYS A 71 -9.24 1.33 9.25
CA LYS A 71 -10.45 1.75 9.98
C LYS A 71 -11.58 2.17 9.02
N MET A 72 -11.26 2.89 7.95
CA MET A 72 -12.23 3.26 6.92
C MET A 72 -12.82 2.02 6.24
N ILE A 73 -12.00 1.07 5.82
CA ILE A 73 -12.47 -0.19 5.20
C ILE A 73 -13.44 -0.92 6.15
N LYS A 74 -13.04 -1.05 7.42
CA LYS A 74 -13.84 -1.76 8.43
C LYS A 74 -15.16 -1.06 8.78
N SER A 75 -15.24 0.25 8.62
CA SER A 75 -16.47 1.01 8.93
C SER A 75 -17.42 1.13 7.74
N ILE A 76 -16.89 1.19 6.51
CA ILE A 76 -17.68 1.45 5.30
C ILE A 76 -18.22 0.15 4.68
N THR A 77 -17.37 -0.88 4.56
CA THR A 77 -17.73 -2.10 3.82
C THR A 77 -18.90 -2.89 4.43
N PRO A 78 -19.13 -2.92 5.76
CA PRO A 78 -20.31 -3.57 6.34
C PRO A 78 -21.64 -2.97 5.87
N GLN A 79 -21.66 -1.68 5.59
CA GLN A 79 -22.87 -0.96 5.15
C GLN A 79 -23.36 -1.40 3.77
N LYS A 80 -22.53 -2.06 3.01
CA LYS A 80 -22.80 -2.53 1.64
C LYS A 80 -23.04 -4.04 1.55
N ARG A 81 -22.98 -4.75 2.68
CA ARG A 81 -23.15 -6.20 2.74
C ARG A 81 -24.40 -6.56 3.53
N GLN A 82 -25.15 -7.55 3.03
CA GLN A 82 -26.35 -8.03 3.73
C GLN A 82 -26.04 -8.73 5.06
N ASP A 83 -24.85 -9.35 5.16
CA ASP A 83 -24.38 -10.03 6.37
C ASP A 83 -23.76 -9.08 7.41
N GLY A 84 -23.64 -7.79 7.10
CA GLY A 84 -23.08 -6.76 7.97
C GLY A 84 -21.59 -6.95 8.29
N ARG A 85 -20.90 -7.89 7.62
CA ARG A 85 -19.47 -8.13 7.86
C ARG A 85 -18.59 -7.15 7.09
N SER A 86 -17.48 -6.78 7.69
CA SER A 86 -16.43 -6.04 6.99
C SER A 86 -15.80 -6.89 5.89
N ALA A 87 -15.36 -6.26 4.83
CA ALA A 87 -14.45 -6.90 3.87
C ALA A 87 -13.21 -7.43 4.62
N LYS A 88 -12.70 -8.59 4.18
CA LYS A 88 -11.38 -9.06 4.59
C LYS A 88 -10.32 -8.08 4.06
N ILE A 89 -9.17 -7.99 4.71
CA ILE A 89 -8.11 -7.05 4.31
C ILE A 89 -6.80 -7.81 4.21
N LEU A 90 -6.12 -7.67 3.06
CA LEU A 90 -4.72 -8.03 2.89
C LEU A 90 -3.90 -6.74 2.86
N LEU A 91 -3.19 -6.45 3.95
CA LEU A 91 -2.24 -5.35 4.01
C LEU A 91 -0.89 -5.80 3.45
N ILE A 92 -0.35 -5.03 2.52
CA ILE A 92 0.95 -5.30 1.92
C ILE A 92 1.88 -4.12 2.20
N SER A 93 3.02 -4.38 2.84
CA SER A 93 4.09 -3.38 2.88
C SER A 93 4.74 -3.29 1.49
N PRO A 94 5.00 -2.08 0.95
CA PRO A 94 5.64 -1.95 -0.34
C PRO A 94 7.06 -2.51 -0.33
N PRO A 95 7.63 -2.89 -1.49
CA PRO A 95 9.04 -3.22 -1.64
C PRO A 95 9.94 -2.09 -1.17
N HIS A 96 11.17 -2.43 -0.82
CA HIS A 96 12.16 -1.41 -0.47
C HIS A 96 12.55 -0.58 -1.70
N LEU A 97 12.92 0.67 -1.48
CA LEU A 97 13.63 1.45 -2.49
C LEU A 97 15.03 0.85 -2.68
N GLY A 98 15.51 0.84 -3.93
CA GLY A 98 16.83 0.31 -4.30
C GLY A 98 17.96 1.21 -3.81
N ASP A 99 19.12 0.62 -3.54
CA ASP A 99 20.28 1.35 -3.05
C ASP A 99 20.86 2.29 -4.15
N GLU A 100 20.56 2.04 -5.43
CA GLU A 100 20.91 2.91 -6.57
C GLU A 100 20.25 4.29 -6.50
N LEU A 101 19.23 4.46 -5.67
CA LEU A 101 18.51 5.72 -5.48
C LEU A 101 19.45 6.91 -5.15
N ILE A 102 20.57 6.64 -4.48
CA ILE A 102 21.56 7.67 -4.11
C ILE A 102 22.28 8.27 -5.32
N ASN A 103 22.28 7.57 -6.46
CA ASN A 103 23.06 7.93 -7.65
C ASN A 103 22.19 8.44 -8.81
N ILE A 104 20.88 8.50 -8.64
CA ILE A 104 19.95 8.85 -9.72
C ILE A 104 19.12 10.09 -9.39
N PRO A 105 18.73 10.90 -10.38
CA PRO A 105 18.02 12.16 -10.14
C PRO A 105 16.70 12.00 -9.38
N SER A 106 15.98 10.90 -9.56
CA SER A 106 14.74 10.62 -8.83
C SER A 106 14.95 10.45 -7.32
N GLY A 107 16.19 10.21 -6.88
CA GLY A 107 16.55 10.12 -5.48
C GLY A 107 16.31 11.41 -4.70
N GLU A 108 16.42 12.58 -5.34
CA GLU A 108 16.12 13.86 -4.71
C GLU A 108 14.68 13.92 -4.19
N GLU A 109 13.72 13.47 -4.99
CA GLU A 109 12.31 13.46 -4.59
C GLU A 109 12.05 12.54 -3.37
N MET A 110 12.80 11.45 -3.26
CA MET A 110 12.68 10.47 -2.17
C MET A 110 13.60 10.77 -0.97
N GLY A 111 14.54 11.70 -1.12
CA GLY A 111 15.51 12.07 -0.09
C GLY A 111 16.65 11.08 0.07
N PHE A 112 17.08 10.46 -1.05
CA PHE A 112 18.24 9.58 -1.14
C PHE A 112 18.27 8.50 -0.04
N GLU A 113 19.33 8.47 0.78
CA GLU A 113 19.50 7.48 1.88
C GLU A 113 18.35 7.48 2.88
N ARG A 114 17.72 8.66 3.12
CA ARG A 114 16.54 8.76 3.99
C ARG A 114 15.39 7.91 3.44
N GLY A 115 15.09 8.03 2.14
CA GLY A 115 14.04 7.26 1.49
C GLY A 115 14.29 5.75 1.59
N ILE A 116 15.52 5.31 1.29
CA ILE A 116 15.93 3.91 1.40
C ILE A 116 15.76 3.41 2.85
N SER A 117 16.30 4.13 3.81
CA SER A 117 16.18 3.78 5.22
C SER A 117 14.73 3.71 5.70
N TYR A 118 13.90 4.67 5.27
CA TYR A 118 12.50 4.72 5.67
C TYR A 118 11.67 3.62 5.01
N SER A 119 11.94 3.28 3.74
CA SER A 119 11.25 2.17 3.06
C SER A 119 11.43 0.84 3.80
N LYS A 120 12.65 0.57 4.28
CA LYS A 120 12.99 -0.64 5.05
C LYS A 120 12.28 -0.71 6.42
N ARG A 121 11.78 0.40 6.94
CA ARG A 121 11.09 0.49 8.23
C ARG A 121 9.56 0.36 8.13
N LEU A 122 8.99 0.32 6.92
CA LEU A 122 7.54 0.23 6.76
C LEU A 122 7.01 -1.16 7.12
N ALA A 123 7.68 -2.23 6.70
CA ALA A 123 7.19 -3.59 6.89
C ALA A 123 6.91 -3.94 8.37
N PRO A 124 7.82 -3.73 9.33
CA PRO A 124 7.53 -4.03 10.74
C PRO A 124 6.37 -3.19 11.29
N ILE A 125 6.25 -1.91 10.90
CA ILE A 125 5.14 -1.05 11.32
C ILE A 125 3.80 -1.57 10.78
N TYR A 126 3.77 -2.01 9.52
CA TYR A 126 2.56 -2.55 8.91
C TYR A 126 2.17 -3.91 9.51
N GLU A 127 3.15 -4.74 9.82
CA GLU A 127 2.92 -6.01 10.51
C GLU A 127 2.28 -5.79 11.89
N ASP A 128 2.76 -4.80 12.64
CA ASP A 128 2.18 -4.45 13.94
C ASP A 128 0.73 -3.95 13.81
N TRP A 129 0.44 -3.10 12.80
CA TRP A 129 -0.94 -2.70 12.50
C TRP A 129 -1.80 -3.87 12.05
N ALA A 130 -1.27 -4.79 11.25
CA ALA A 130 -2.01 -5.98 10.85
C ALA A 130 -2.37 -6.87 12.04
N LYS A 131 -1.43 -7.10 12.96
CA LYS A 131 -1.67 -7.82 14.22
C LYS A 131 -2.73 -7.10 15.07
N PHE A 132 -2.57 -5.80 15.27
CA PHE A 132 -3.52 -5.00 16.07
C PHE A 132 -4.95 -5.06 15.52
N HIS A 133 -5.08 -5.00 14.21
CA HIS A 133 -6.38 -5.05 13.54
C HIS A 133 -6.89 -6.47 13.24
N ASN A 134 -6.11 -7.51 13.54
CA ASN A 134 -6.40 -8.90 13.18
C ASN A 134 -6.76 -9.05 11.69
N ILE A 135 -5.83 -8.64 10.82
CA ILE A 135 -5.94 -8.72 9.36
C ILE A 135 -4.70 -9.42 8.77
N GLU A 136 -4.81 -9.86 7.52
CA GLU A 136 -3.71 -10.52 6.82
C GLU A 136 -2.61 -9.53 6.41
N PHE A 137 -1.36 -9.99 6.46
CA PHE A 137 -0.18 -9.21 6.10
C PHE A 137 0.72 -9.93 5.12
N LEU A 138 1.32 -9.17 4.21
CA LEU A 138 2.35 -9.62 3.27
C LEU A 138 3.45 -8.57 3.19
N ASP A 139 4.69 -8.99 3.39
CA ASP A 139 5.88 -8.15 3.14
C ASP A 139 6.32 -8.34 1.69
N ALA A 140 6.07 -7.34 0.83
CA ALA A 140 6.41 -7.41 -0.59
C ALA A 140 7.92 -7.45 -0.84
N ALA A 141 8.75 -6.90 0.04
CA ALA A 141 10.20 -6.91 -0.09
C ALA A 141 10.80 -8.32 -0.04
N LYS A 142 10.06 -9.31 0.45
CA LYS A 142 10.48 -10.73 0.42
C LYS A 142 10.34 -11.38 -0.97
N TYR A 143 9.61 -10.74 -1.88
CA TYR A 143 9.25 -11.32 -3.18
C TYR A 143 9.60 -10.44 -4.37
N ALA A 144 9.87 -9.17 -4.13
CA ALA A 144 10.08 -8.20 -5.17
C ALA A 144 11.12 -7.14 -4.78
N GLU A 145 11.92 -6.76 -5.75
CA GLU A 145 12.95 -5.74 -5.65
C GLU A 145 12.65 -4.61 -6.62
N ALA A 146 13.06 -3.40 -6.28
CA ALA A 146 13.03 -2.27 -7.19
C ALA A 146 13.99 -2.49 -8.37
N SER A 147 13.69 -1.87 -9.51
CA SER A 147 14.58 -1.91 -10.67
C SER A 147 15.77 -0.96 -10.47
N GLU A 148 16.91 -1.30 -11.06
CA GLU A 148 18.09 -0.43 -11.09
C GLU A 148 17.86 0.87 -11.90
N ILE A 149 16.80 0.93 -12.73
CA ILE A 149 16.50 2.07 -13.61
C ILE A 149 16.11 3.31 -12.81
N ASP A 150 15.24 3.13 -11.80
CA ASP A 150 14.71 4.23 -10.99
C ASP A 150 14.68 3.94 -9.50
N ALA A 151 15.16 2.78 -9.10
CA ALA A 151 15.27 2.31 -7.72
C ALA A 151 13.93 2.37 -6.92
N CYS A 152 12.79 2.42 -7.62
CA CYS A 152 11.46 2.57 -7.03
C CYS A 152 10.45 1.59 -7.64
N HIS A 153 10.32 1.56 -8.96
CA HIS A 153 9.39 0.67 -9.63
C HIS A 153 9.97 -0.72 -9.79
N LEU A 154 9.08 -1.72 -9.82
CA LEU A 154 9.47 -3.13 -9.89
C LEU A 154 9.97 -3.51 -11.29
N THR A 155 10.91 -4.45 -11.34
CA THR A 155 11.22 -5.14 -12.59
C THR A 155 10.02 -5.98 -13.03
N ARG A 156 9.99 -6.38 -14.32
CA ARG A 156 8.96 -7.30 -14.84
C ARG A 156 8.91 -8.61 -14.04
N GLU A 157 10.07 -9.14 -13.69
CA GLU A 157 10.19 -10.38 -12.92
C GLU A 157 9.65 -10.21 -11.49
N SER A 158 10.00 -9.12 -10.82
CA SER A 158 9.50 -8.77 -9.49
C SER A 158 7.98 -8.57 -9.49
N HIS A 159 7.42 -7.93 -10.53
CA HIS A 159 5.97 -7.82 -10.70
C HIS A 159 5.29 -9.19 -10.78
N ARG A 160 5.87 -10.12 -11.56
CA ARG A 160 5.33 -11.47 -11.71
C ARG A 160 5.34 -12.23 -10.37
N LYS A 161 6.49 -12.27 -9.70
CA LYS A 161 6.66 -12.97 -8.42
C LYS A 161 5.72 -12.44 -7.34
N LEU A 162 5.65 -11.12 -7.19
CA LEU A 162 4.75 -10.49 -6.22
C LEU A 162 3.29 -10.78 -6.58
N GLY A 163 2.92 -10.67 -7.85
CA GLY A 163 1.56 -10.95 -8.32
C GLY A 163 1.11 -12.38 -8.02
N GLU A 164 1.99 -13.38 -8.25
CA GLU A 164 1.73 -14.79 -7.93
C GLU A 164 1.51 -14.98 -6.41
N MET A 165 2.34 -14.33 -5.58
CA MET A 165 2.21 -14.44 -4.13
C MET A 165 0.94 -13.75 -3.62
N VAL A 166 0.62 -12.56 -4.13
CA VAL A 166 -0.63 -11.85 -3.80
C VAL A 166 -1.84 -12.70 -4.21
N ALA A 167 -1.84 -13.27 -5.42
CA ALA A 167 -2.92 -14.13 -5.89
C ALA A 167 -3.11 -15.37 -4.99
N LYS A 168 -2.00 -16.01 -4.57
CA LYS A 168 -2.03 -17.12 -3.62
C LYS A 168 -2.67 -16.70 -2.30
N LYS A 169 -2.21 -15.60 -1.71
CA LYS A 169 -2.76 -15.07 -0.46
C LYS A 169 -4.25 -14.70 -0.58
N CYS A 170 -4.66 -14.08 -1.68
CA CYS A 170 -6.08 -13.77 -1.91
C CYS A 170 -6.94 -15.03 -1.94
N LYS A 171 -6.49 -16.12 -2.59
CA LYS A 171 -7.21 -17.39 -2.60
C LYS A 171 -7.31 -18.01 -1.21
N GLU A 172 -6.22 -18.00 -0.44
CA GLU A 172 -6.22 -18.49 0.94
C GLU A 172 -7.23 -17.70 1.82
N ILE A 173 -7.21 -16.37 1.72
CA ILE A 173 -8.11 -15.49 2.47
C ILE A 173 -9.58 -15.71 2.09
N LEU A 174 -9.86 -15.88 0.80
CA LEU A 174 -11.23 -16.06 0.28
C LEU A 174 -11.70 -17.53 0.31
N GLU A 175 -10.83 -18.47 0.63
CA GLU A 175 -11.13 -19.91 0.69
C GLU A 175 -11.61 -20.48 -0.67
N ILE A 176 -10.93 -20.08 -1.78
CA ILE A 176 -11.27 -20.46 -3.16
C ILE A 176 -10.09 -21.05 -3.92
#